data_ad988a80b60dc118dcba2eb05b50892b
#
_entry.id   ad988a80b60dc118dcba2eb05b50892b
#
_cell.length_a   1.000
_cell.length_b   1.000
_cell.length_c   1.000
_cell.angle_alpha   90.00
_cell.angle_beta   90.00
_cell.angle_gamma   90.00
#
_symmetry.space_group_name_H-M   'P 1'
#
loop_
_entity.id
_entity.type
_entity.pdbx_description
1 polymer ?
#
loop_
_entity_poly.entity_id
_entity_poly.type
_entity_poly.pdbx_seq_one_letter_code
_entity_poly.pdbx_strand_id
1 'polypeptide(L)'
;ISTELLDSLTKEWIRETGLISLLAESEHWHTAWWVSEVDIEVASWTPLVPESSRIGNLVAHELSNTQLLIEEGRAMHHCIASYFSLCSSGDAFIFSLRNNGDGKRRSTLHIGLSDAGIFTIREHRAFANREPDQDCIDAAFQLADALSAFYPSYQERRQRACRETTPSVTIVLTEIETF
;
A
#
# COMPACT_ATOMS: atom_id res chain seq x y z
N ILE A 1 32.66 10.47 15.72
CA ILE A 1 32.95 10.96 14.35
C ILE A 1 32.40 12.38 14.30
N SER A 2 33.25 13.38 13.93
CA SER A 2 32.77 14.77 13.86
C SER A 2 31.81 14.95 12.68
N THR A 3 30.83 15.84 12.86
CA THR A 3 29.86 16.19 11.83
C THR A 3 30.52 16.67 10.53
N GLU A 4 31.64 17.35 10.66
CA GLU A 4 32.47 17.84 9.54
C GLU A 4 33.08 16.70 8.71
N LEU A 5 33.50 15.61 9.37
CA LEU A 5 34.08 14.45 8.69
C LEU A 5 33.01 13.69 7.91
N LEU A 6 31.81 13.54 8.50
CA LEU A 6 30.64 12.94 7.84
C LEU A 6 30.21 13.77 6.61
N ASP A 7 30.18 15.10 6.74
CA ASP A 7 29.84 16.01 5.64
C ASP A 7 30.86 15.95 4.49
N SER A 8 32.14 15.83 4.83
CA SER A 8 33.21 15.70 3.83
C SER A 8 33.13 14.37 3.08
N LEU A 9 32.95 13.25 3.80
CA LEU A 9 32.84 11.92 3.22
C LEU A 9 31.56 11.79 2.35
N THR A 10 30.47 12.40 2.78
CA THR A 10 29.21 12.41 2.01
C THR A 10 29.36 13.20 0.70
N LYS A 11 30.04 14.36 0.73
CA LYS A 11 30.27 15.18 -0.47
C LYS A 11 31.22 14.49 -1.46
N GLU A 12 32.24 13.79 -0.95
CA GLU A 12 33.17 13.04 -1.78
C GLU A 12 32.51 11.84 -2.42
N TRP A 13 31.71 11.09 -1.65
CA TRP A 13 30.93 9.96 -2.13
C TRP A 13 29.90 10.38 -3.20
N ILE A 14 29.15 11.48 -3.00
CA ILE A 14 28.21 12.02 -4.00
C ILE A 14 28.92 12.44 -5.29
N ARG A 15 30.15 12.94 -5.20
CA ARG A 15 30.93 13.38 -6.37
C ARG A 15 31.45 12.21 -7.19
N GLU A 16 31.86 11.11 -6.52
CA GLU A 16 32.42 9.93 -7.17
C GLU A 16 31.35 8.96 -7.67
N THR A 17 30.20 8.94 -7.00
CA THR A 17 29.07 8.07 -7.35
C THR A 17 28.14 8.80 -8.30
N GLY A 18 28.12 8.40 -9.56
CA GLY A 18 27.17 8.98 -10.53
C GLY A 18 25.71 8.78 -10.11
N LEU A 19 24.83 9.66 -10.57
CA LEU A 19 23.41 9.66 -10.22
C LEU A 19 22.73 8.29 -10.44
N ILE A 20 23.13 7.57 -11.47
CA ILE A 20 22.61 6.22 -11.81
C ILE A 20 23.07 5.19 -10.74
N SER A 21 24.30 5.28 -10.29
CA SER A 21 24.82 4.39 -9.24
C SER A 21 24.19 4.70 -7.89
N LEU A 22 23.94 5.98 -7.58
CA LEU A 22 23.19 6.40 -6.38
C LEU A 22 21.77 5.86 -6.36
N LEU A 23 21.08 5.90 -7.49
CA LEU A 23 19.74 5.32 -7.60
C LEU A 23 19.77 3.80 -7.42
N ALA A 24 20.71 3.12 -8.08
CA ALA A 24 20.85 1.67 -7.96
C ALA A 24 21.22 1.24 -6.54
N GLU A 25 22.12 1.96 -5.86
CA GLU A 25 22.46 1.71 -4.47
C GLU A 25 21.31 2.00 -3.52
N SER A 26 20.57 3.09 -3.74
CA SER A 26 19.37 3.42 -2.98
C SER A 26 18.31 2.32 -3.12
N GLU A 27 18.06 1.84 -4.34
CA GLU A 27 17.14 0.71 -4.59
C GLU A 27 17.61 -0.57 -3.91
N HIS A 28 18.92 -0.87 -4.00
CA HIS A 28 19.52 -2.03 -3.34
C HIS A 28 19.41 -1.92 -1.81
N TRP A 29 19.70 -0.76 -1.27
CA TRP A 29 19.65 -0.49 0.16
C TRP A 29 18.22 -0.58 0.70
N HIS A 30 17.26 0.02 0.02
CA HIS A 30 15.84 -0.11 0.34
C HIS A 30 15.38 -1.57 0.30
N THR A 31 15.78 -2.31 -0.72
CA THR A 31 15.42 -3.74 -0.84
C THR A 31 16.07 -4.59 0.24
N ALA A 32 17.35 -4.36 0.55
CA ALA A 32 18.08 -5.09 1.57
C ALA A 32 17.58 -4.75 2.99
N TRP A 33 17.28 -3.49 3.27
CA TRP A 33 16.76 -3.05 4.56
C TRP A 33 15.39 -3.68 4.85
N TRP A 34 14.49 -3.70 3.86
CA TRP A 34 13.19 -4.35 3.98
C TRP A 34 13.26 -5.87 4.19
N VAL A 35 14.29 -6.52 3.66
CA VAL A 35 14.46 -7.98 3.81
C VAL A 35 15.14 -8.34 5.13
N SER A 36 15.99 -7.46 5.70
CA SER A 36 16.82 -7.79 6.86
C SER A 36 16.24 -7.37 8.20
N GLU A 37 15.37 -6.36 8.26
CA GLU A 37 14.87 -5.83 9.54
C GLU A 37 13.45 -6.26 9.90
N VAL A 38 12.75 -6.91 9.01
CA VAL A 38 11.39 -7.34 9.32
C VAL A 38 11.37 -8.86 9.22
N ASP A 39 11.27 -9.55 10.36
CA ASP A 39 10.43 -10.76 10.46
C ASP A 39 9.04 -10.30 10.01
N ILE A 40 8.87 -10.15 8.69
CA ILE A 40 7.59 -9.74 8.11
C ILE A 40 6.67 -10.92 8.35
N GLU A 41 6.00 -10.89 9.47
CA GLU A 41 4.83 -11.72 9.70
C GLU A 41 3.97 -11.55 8.45
N VAL A 42 3.75 -12.64 7.71
CA VAL A 42 2.96 -12.58 6.47
C VAL A 42 1.54 -12.20 6.85
N ALA A 43 1.34 -10.90 7.04
CA ALA A 43 0.04 -10.34 7.35
C ALA A 43 -0.81 -10.31 6.07
N SER A 44 -2.05 -10.73 6.21
CA SER A 44 -3.07 -10.62 5.17
C SER A 44 -4.27 -9.85 5.72
N TRP A 45 -4.96 -9.14 4.85
CA TRP A 45 -6.17 -8.38 5.19
C TRP A 45 -7.28 -8.66 4.18
N THR A 46 -8.49 -8.37 4.60
CA THR A 46 -9.66 -8.56 3.73
C THR A 46 -9.66 -7.51 2.62
N PRO A 47 -9.58 -7.93 1.35
CA PRO A 47 -9.62 -6.99 0.24
C PRO A 47 -11.01 -6.33 0.11
N LEU A 48 -11.04 -5.13 -0.46
CA LEU A 48 -12.28 -4.46 -0.89
C LEU A 48 -12.96 -5.24 -2.01
N VAL A 49 -12.11 -5.73 -2.92
CA VAL A 49 -12.53 -6.47 -4.11
C VAL A 49 -11.99 -7.89 -3.98
N PRO A 50 -12.86 -8.91 -3.72
CA PRO A 50 -12.45 -10.30 -3.49
C PRO A 50 -11.74 -10.94 -4.69
N GLU A 51 -12.06 -10.45 -5.89
CA GLU A 51 -11.48 -10.92 -7.14
C GLU A 51 -10.93 -9.72 -7.92
N SER A 52 -10.09 -10.00 -8.92
CA SER A 52 -9.58 -8.96 -9.82
C SER A 52 -10.72 -8.32 -10.62
N SER A 53 -10.71 -6.99 -10.69
CA SER A 53 -11.70 -6.22 -11.45
C SER A 53 -11.19 -5.88 -12.83
N ARG A 54 -11.95 -6.21 -13.86
CA ARG A 54 -11.65 -5.83 -15.24
C ARG A 54 -12.14 -4.42 -15.52
N ILE A 55 -11.23 -3.59 -16.05
CA ILE A 55 -11.51 -2.19 -16.42
C ILE A 55 -10.96 -1.97 -17.83
N GLY A 56 -11.81 -2.04 -18.82
CA GLY A 56 -11.39 -1.96 -20.23
C GLY A 56 -10.41 -3.09 -20.60
N ASN A 57 -9.21 -2.70 -21.02
CA ASN A 57 -8.11 -3.62 -21.37
C ASN A 57 -7.18 -3.95 -20.18
N LEU A 58 -7.48 -3.41 -19.01
CA LEU A 58 -6.72 -3.62 -17.79
C LEU A 58 -7.49 -4.46 -16.80
N VAL A 59 -6.74 -5.05 -15.87
CA VAL A 59 -7.25 -5.77 -14.70
C VAL A 59 -6.62 -5.15 -13.47
N ALA A 60 -7.44 -4.73 -12.52
CA ALA A 60 -7.01 -4.25 -11.22
C ALA A 60 -6.97 -5.43 -10.23
N HIS A 61 -5.80 -5.69 -9.67
CA HIS A 61 -5.58 -6.69 -8.63
C HIS A 61 -5.28 -5.98 -7.31
N GLU A 62 -6.12 -6.14 -6.31
CA GLU A 62 -5.84 -5.63 -4.98
C GLU A 62 -4.74 -6.44 -4.30
N LEU A 63 -3.76 -5.73 -3.72
CA LEU A 63 -2.63 -6.35 -3.01
C LEU A 63 -3.04 -6.52 -1.54
N SER A 64 -3.55 -7.69 -1.20
CA SER A 64 -4.21 -7.98 0.09
C SER A 64 -3.32 -8.69 1.12
N ASN A 65 -2.02 -8.73 0.90
CA ASN A 65 -1.05 -9.26 1.85
C ASN A 65 0.35 -8.65 1.64
N THR A 66 1.20 -8.81 2.64
CA THR A 66 2.56 -8.28 2.65
C THR A 66 3.41 -8.81 1.50
N GLN A 67 3.26 -10.10 1.15
CA GLN A 67 4.02 -10.71 0.07
C GLN A 67 3.70 -10.07 -1.28
N LEU A 68 2.42 -9.81 -1.57
CA LEU A 68 2.01 -9.14 -2.81
C LEU A 68 2.54 -7.70 -2.90
N LEU A 69 2.60 -6.96 -1.78
CA LEU A 69 3.21 -5.63 -1.75
C LEU A 69 4.71 -5.68 -2.07
N ILE A 70 5.44 -6.66 -1.49
CA ILE A 70 6.87 -6.84 -1.75
C ILE A 70 7.12 -7.20 -3.22
N GLU A 71 6.35 -8.13 -3.77
CA GLU A 71 6.47 -8.55 -5.16
C GLU A 71 6.17 -7.40 -6.14
N GLU A 72 5.16 -6.60 -5.84
CA GLU A 72 4.83 -5.42 -6.63
C GLU A 72 5.94 -4.37 -6.56
N GLY A 73 6.43 -4.06 -5.36
CA GLY A 73 7.52 -3.10 -5.17
C GLY A 73 8.79 -3.49 -5.93
N ARG A 74 9.16 -4.78 -5.89
CA ARG A 74 10.30 -5.31 -6.64
C ARG A 74 10.08 -5.24 -8.15
N ALA A 75 8.89 -5.62 -8.62
CA ALA A 75 8.60 -5.66 -10.04
C ALA A 75 8.44 -4.26 -10.67
N MET A 76 7.95 -3.31 -9.91
CA MET A 76 7.65 -1.96 -10.36
C MET A 76 8.71 -0.92 -9.94
N HIS A 77 9.72 -1.32 -9.15
CA HIS A 77 10.79 -0.47 -8.65
C HIS A 77 10.28 0.74 -7.86
N HIS A 78 9.43 0.48 -6.86
CA HIS A 78 9.01 1.48 -5.88
C HIS A 78 8.75 0.90 -4.49
N CYS A 79 8.69 1.77 -3.48
CA CYS A 79 8.68 1.41 -2.06
C CYS A 79 7.28 1.02 -1.52
N ILE A 80 6.41 0.42 -2.36
CA ILE A 80 5.04 0.12 -1.97
C ILE A 80 4.94 -0.87 -0.79
N ALA A 81 5.98 -1.66 -0.53
CA ALA A 81 6.03 -2.56 0.61
C ALA A 81 5.89 -1.84 1.97
N SER A 82 6.26 -0.53 2.06
CA SER A 82 6.11 0.27 3.27
C SER A 82 4.65 0.55 3.68
N TYR A 83 3.71 0.30 2.77
CA TYR A 83 2.29 0.57 3.00
C TYR A 83 1.56 -0.54 3.77
N PHE A 84 2.24 -1.63 4.16
CA PHE A 84 1.59 -2.79 4.79
C PHE A 84 0.75 -2.41 6.03
N SER A 85 1.26 -1.51 6.88
CA SER A 85 0.56 -1.05 8.08
C SER A 85 -0.73 -0.31 7.75
N LEU A 86 -0.71 0.57 6.75
CA LEU A 86 -1.88 1.30 6.29
C LEU A 86 -2.91 0.39 5.58
N CYS A 87 -2.42 -0.62 4.87
CA CYS A 87 -3.29 -1.59 4.22
C CYS A 87 -3.97 -2.50 5.24
N SER A 88 -3.23 -2.98 6.24
CA SER A 88 -3.78 -3.86 7.29
C SER A 88 -4.77 -3.14 8.19
N SER A 89 -4.60 -1.81 8.43
CA SER A 89 -5.59 -0.99 9.15
C SER A 89 -6.80 -0.61 8.30
N GLY A 90 -6.71 -0.77 6.97
CA GLY A 90 -7.75 -0.39 6.02
C GLY A 90 -7.79 1.11 5.71
N ASP A 91 -6.66 1.80 5.88
CA ASP A 91 -6.50 3.23 5.54
C ASP A 91 -5.94 3.43 4.13
N ALA A 92 -5.32 2.39 3.58
CA ALA A 92 -4.82 2.36 2.20
C ALA A 92 -5.26 1.07 1.48
N PHE A 93 -5.58 1.22 0.21
CA PHE A 93 -5.93 0.12 -0.70
C PHE A 93 -5.03 0.21 -1.92
N ILE A 94 -4.20 -0.80 -2.11
CA ILE A 94 -3.19 -0.81 -3.17
C ILE A 94 -3.61 -1.77 -4.27
N PHE A 95 -3.61 -1.29 -5.50
CA PHE A 95 -3.96 -2.05 -6.69
C PHE A 95 -2.81 -2.10 -7.68
N SER A 96 -2.53 -3.28 -8.21
CA SER A 96 -1.68 -3.49 -9.37
C SER A 96 -2.56 -3.49 -10.62
N LEU A 97 -2.39 -2.48 -11.48
CA LEU A 97 -3.06 -2.45 -12.79
C LEU A 97 -2.21 -3.24 -13.80
N ARG A 98 -2.82 -4.22 -14.44
CA ARG A 98 -2.15 -5.14 -15.36
C ARG A 98 -2.89 -5.24 -16.68
N ASN A 99 -2.18 -5.56 -17.75
CA ASN A 99 -2.82 -5.90 -19.01
C ASN A 99 -3.69 -7.16 -18.85
N ASN A 100 -4.89 -7.12 -19.41
CA ASN A 100 -5.82 -8.24 -19.32
C ASN A 100 -5.34 -9.50 -20.12
N GLY A 101 -4.48 -9.34 -21.12
CA GLY A 101 -4.04 -10.48 -21.97
C GLY A 101 -2.83 -11.22 -21.43
N ASP A 102 -1.75 -10.49 -21.13
CA ASP A 102 -0.45 -11.05 -20.72
C ASP A 102 -0.15 -10.91 -19.23
N GLY A 103 -1.02 -10.26 -18.47
CA GLY A 103 -0.84 -10.03 -17.04
C GLY A 103 0.31 -9.09 -16.67
N LYS A 104 0.92 -8.41 -17.66
CA LYS A 104 2.05 -7.51 -17.44
C LYS A 104 1.61 -6.31 -16.59
N ARG A 105 2.38 -6.03 -15.54
CA ARG A 105 2.17 -4.86 -14.69
C ARG A 105 2.36 -3.57 -15.49
N ARG A 106 1.44 -2.62 -15.33
CA ARG A 106 1.45 -1.33 -16.00
C ARG A 106 1.68 -0.20 -15.01
N SER A 107 0.97 -0.23 -13.89
CA SER A 107 1.08 0.78 -12.85
C SER A 107 0.58 0.25 -11.51
N THR A 108 1.00 0.92 -10.42
CA THR A 108 0.53 0.68 -9.06
C THR A 108 -0.25 1.90 -8.58
N LEU A 109 -1.44 1.66 -8.05
CA LEU A 109 -2.41 2.66 -7.65
C LEU A 109 -2.66 2.57 -6.15
N HIS A 110 -2.51 3.67 -5.44
CA HIS A 110 -2.91 3.84 -4.05
C HIS A 110 -4.23 4.60 -3.98
N ILE A 111 -5.25 3.98 -3.43
CA ILE A 111 -6.55 4.57 -3.12
C ILE A 111 -6.68 4.67 -1.61
N GLY A 112 -7.06 5.84 -1.12
CA GLY A 112 -7.42 6.07 0.28
C GLY A 112 -8.89 6.42 0.42
N LEU A 113 -9.41 6.24 1.62
CA LEU A 113 -10.78 6.63 1.97
C LEU A 113 -10.78 8.00 2.65
N SER A 114 -11.62 8.91 2.19
CA SER A 114 -11.84 10.18 2.87
C SER A 114 -12.80 10.03 4.05
N ASP A 115 -12.83 11.03 4.95
CA ASP A 115 -13.80 11.07 6.06
C ASP A 115 -15.26 11.07 5.58
N ALA A 116 -15.50 11.60 4.38
CA ALA A 116 -16.82 11.59 3.75
C ALA A 116 -17.19 10.23 3.12
N GLY A 117 -16.29 9.23 3.20
CA GLY A 117 -16.54 7.92 2.63
C GLY A 117 -16.31 7.81 1.13
N ILE A 118 -15.57 8.71 0.58
CA ILE A 118 -15.25 8.73 -0.85
C ILE A 118 -13.86 8.14 -1.05
N PHE A 119 -13.74 7.16 -1.96
CA PHE A 119 -12.47 6.62 -2.39
C PHE A 119 -11.77 7.61 -3.32
N THR A 120 -10.54 7.99 -2.96
CA THR A 120 -9.75 8.98 -3.69
C THR A 120 -8.40 8.41 -4.06
N ILE A 121 -7.94 8.71 -5.27
CA ILE A 121 -6.59 8.38 -5.70
C ILE A 121 -5.62 9.24 -4.90
N ARG A 122 -4.74 8.60 -4.13
CA ARG A 122 -3.70 9.25 -3.34
C ARG A 122 -2.38 9.32 -4.10
N GLU A 123 -2.06 8.21 -4.78
CA GLU A 123 -0.86 8.11 -5.59
C GLU A 123 -1.08 7.10 -6.73
N HIS A 124 -0.49 7.38 -7.89
CA HIS A 124 -0.54 6.49 -9.04
C HIS A 124 0.78 6.57 -9.80
N ARG A 125 1.51 5.45 -9.89
CA ARG A 125 2.83 5.40 -10.49
C ARG A 125 2.99 4.19 -11.41
N ALA A 126 3.68 4.41 -12.53
CA ALA A 126 4.19 3.37 -13.41
C ALA A 126 5.59 2.93 -12.95
N PHE A 127 6.21 2.04 -13.71
CA PHE A 127 7.55 1.51 -13.43
C PHE A 127 8.57 2.61 -13.10
N ALA A 128 9.35 2.43 -12.03
CA ALA A 128 10.35 3.35 -11.51
C ALA A 128 9.79 4.77 -11.26
N ASN A 129 8.62 4.84 -10.64
CA ASN A 129 7.91 6.07 -10.26
C ASN A 129 7.58 7.02 -11.43
N ARG A 130 7.55 6.53 -12.66
CA ARG A 130 7.13 7.33 -13.82
C ARG A 130 5.63 7.62 -13.78
N GLU A 131 5.23 8.61 -14.59
CA GLU A 131 3.81 8.88 -14.83
C GLU A 131 3.17 7.68 -15.56
N PRO A 132 1.98 7.26 -15.15
CA PRO A 132 1.22 6.22 -15.83
C PRO A 132 0.72 6.67 -17.20
N ASP A 133 0.52 5.72 -18.10
CA ASP A 133 -0.13 5.98 -19.39
C ASP A 133 -1.60 6.37 -19.20
N GLN A 134 -2.19 7.05 -20.19
CA GLN A 134 -3.55 7.58 -20.08
C GLN A 134 -4.60 6.50 -19.83
N ASP A 135 -4.47 5.32 -20.43
CA ASP A 135 -5.37 4.18 -20.19
C ASP A 135 -5.34 3.69 -18.73
N CYS A 136 -4.17 3.75 -18.07
CA CYS A 136 -4.04 3.46 -16.66
C CYS A 136 -4.67 4.53 -15.78
N ILE A 137 -4.52 5.82 -16.17
CA ILE A 137 -5.13 6.95 -15.46
C ILE A 137 -6.65 6.84 -15.53
N ASP A 138 -7.20 6.60 -16.71
CA ASP A 138 -8.65 6.44 -16.92
C ASP A 138 -9.22 5.24 -16.12
N ALA A 139 -8.48 4.14 -16.11
CA ALA A 139 -8.86 2.96 -15.33
C ALA A 139 -8.84 3.22 -13.83
N ALA A 140 -7.86 4.00 -13.33
CA ALA A 140 -7.77 4.37 -11.93
C ALA A 140 -8.97 5.20 -11.46
N PHE A 141 -9.41 6.18 -12.26
CA PHE A 141 -10.62 6.96 -11.96
C PHE A 141 -11.87 6.09 -11.98
N GLN A 142 -12.04 5.23 -12.99
CA GLN A 142 -13.18 4.30 -13.05
C GLN A 142 -13.23 3.37 -11.84
N LEU A 143 -12.06 2.88 -11.37
CA LEU A 143 -12.00 2.05 -10.17
C LEU A 143 -12.40 2.83 -8.91
N ALA A 144 -11.88 4.05 -8.73
CA ALA A 144 -12.20 4.88 -7.57
C ALA A 144 -13.69 5.24 -7.51
N ASP A 145 -14.29 5.55 -8.65
CA ASP A 145 -15.72 5.83 -8.78
C ASP A 145 -16.57 4.59 -8.46
N ALA A 146 -16.19 3.43 -8.99
CA ALA A 146 -16.87 2.17 -8.70
C ALA A 146 -16.79 1.81 -7.21
N LEU A 147 -15.62 1.94 -6.58
CA LEU A 147 -15.45 1.71 -5.15
C LEU A 147 -16.29 2.67 -4.32
N SER A 148 -16.36 3.95 -4.70
CA SER A 148 -17.20 4.94 -4.04
C SER A 148 -18.68 4.63 -4.11
N ALA A 149 -19.14 4.06 -5.22
CA ALA A 149 -20.53 3.61 -5.37
C ALA A 149 -20.86 2.43 -4.44
N PHE A 150 -19.88 1.61 -4.06
CA PHE A 150 -20.04 0.47 -3.13
C PHE A 150 -19.72 0.81 -1.67
N TYR A 151 -19.34 2.05 -1.37
CA TYR A 151 -18.90 2.46 -0.04
C TYR A 151 -19.88 2.13 1.10
N PRO A 152 -21.21 2.37 1.00
CA PRO A 152 -22.13 2.05 2.08
C PRO A 152 -22.07 0.59 2.51
N SER A 153 -22.03 -0.34 1.55
CA SER A 153 -21.93 -1.78 1.82
C SER A 153 -20.60 -2.18 2.47
N TYR A 154 -19.52 -1.47 2.14
CA TYR A 154 -18.21 -1.70 2.76
C TYR A 154 -18.17 -1.22 4.21
N GLN A 155 -18.67 -0.02 4.50
CA GLN A 155 -18.77 0.52 5.86
C GLN A 155 -19.61 -0.38 6.76
N GLU A 156 -20.74 -0.85 6.29
CA GLU A 156 -21.59 -1.76 7.05
C GLU A 156 -20.86 -3.07 7.39
N ARG A 157 -20.13 -3.65 6.44
CA ARG A 157 -19.35 -4.88 6.66
C ARG A 157 -18.23 -4.64 7.67
N ARG A 158 -17.48 -3.53 7.56
CA ARG A 158 -16.40 -3.17 8.48
C ARG A 158 -16.93 -2.94 9.90
N GLN A 159 -18.05 -2.25 10.06
CA GLN A 159 -18.68 -2.04 11.37
C GLN A 159 -19.16 -3.35 12.01
N ARG A 160 -19.67 -4.29 11.21
CA ARG A 160 -20.05 -5.62 11.71
C ARG A 160 -18.81 -6.40 12.18
N ALA A 161 -17.77 -6.47 11.37
CA ALA A 161 -16.52 -7.15 11.73
C ALA A 161 -15.89 -6.59 13.01
N CYS A 162 -15.87 -5.26 13.19
CA CYS A 162 -15.41 -4.63 14.43
C CYS A 162 -16.26 -4.99 15.65
N ARG A 163 -17.57 -5.13 15.50
CA ARG A 163 -18.45 -5.53 16.61
C ARG A 163 -18.27 -7.00 16.99
N GLU A 164 -18.00 -7.86 16.02
CA GLU A 164 -17.79 -9.30 16.25
C GLU A 164 -16.42 -9.60 16.90
N THR A 165 -15.40 -8.76 16.63
CA THR A 165 -14.05 -8.90 17.20
C THR A 165 -13.85 -8.22 18.53
N THR A 166 -14.76 -7.34 18.96
CA THR A 166 -14.71 -6.72 20.30
C THR A 166 -15.36 -7.67 21.31
N PRO A 167 -14.62 -8.35 22.20
CA PRO A 167 -15.23 -9.15 23.25
C PRO A 167 -16.08 -8.22 24.13
N SER A 168 -17.31 -8.61 24.37
CA SER A 168 -18.21 -7.91 25.30
C SER A 168 -17.59 -8.01 26.71
N VAL A 169 -16.83 -7.00 27.09
CA VAL A 169 -16.39 -6.86 28.48
C VAL A 169 -17.60 -6.43 29.30
N THR A 170 -18.31 -7.40 29.86
CA THR A 170 -19.32 -7.13 30.87
C THR A 170 -18.58 -6.72 32.14
N ILE A 171 -18.50 -5.43 32.42
CA ILE A 171 -18.01 -4.94 33.72
C ILE A 171 -19.12 -5.26 34.74
N VAL A 172 -18.94 -6.33 35.48
CA VAL A 172 -19.75 -6.60 36.67
C VAL A 172 -19.25 -5.68 37.77
N LEU A 173 -19.97 -4.55 37.96
CA LEU A 173 -19.78 -3.72 39.15
C LEU A 173 -20.28 -4.53 40.38
N THR A 174 -19.38 -5.21 41.06
CA THR A 174 -19.64 -5.70 42.39
C THR A 174 -19.74 -4.50 43.34
N GLU A 175 -20.92 -4.27 43.87
CA GLU A 175 -21.14 -3.32 44.96
C GLU A 175 -20.19 -3.66 46.11
N ILE A 176 -19.33 -2.72 46.46
CA ILE A 176 -18.52 -2.79 47.66
C ILE A 176 -19.47 -2.37 48.81
N GLU A 177 -19.97 -3.34 49.52
CA GLU A 177 -20.63 -3.08 50.79
C GLU A 177 -19.60 -2.51 51.76
N THR A 178 -19.80 -1.29 52.18
CA THR A 178 -19.07 -0.62 53.26
C THR A 178 -19.56 -1.17 54.63
N PHE A 179 -18.62 -1.77 55.37
CA PHE A 179 -18.72 -1.98 56.80
C PHE A 179 -18.02 -0.84 57.52
#